data_fc95bf1c718dbf343a79e003851c9b9c
#
_entry.id   fc95bf1c718dbf343a79e003851c9b9c
#
_cell.length_a   1.000
_cell.length_b   1.000
_cell.length_c   1.000
_cell.angle_alpha   90.00
_cell.angle_beta   90.00
_cell.angle_gamma   90.00
#
_symmetry.space_group_name_H-M   'P 1'
#
loop_
_entity.id
_entity.type
_entity.pdbx_description
1 polymer ?
#
loop_
_entity_poly.entity_id
_entity_poly.type
_entity_poly.pdbx_seq_one_letter_code
_entity_poly.pdbx_strand_id
1 'polypeptide(L)'
;VVVAKPEISVSTKYVYENLHANELKYHPDIDGMVEAIRKKDLDGVCRRMENVLETVTETKYPVISELKKILKDAGAENSLMSGSGPTVFAIFKEEEKANMALEAVRNSGLAKQSFVTVFAKETQVQV
;
A
#
# COMPACT_ATOMS: atom_id res chain seq x y z
N VAL A 1 -9.44 3.04 4.08
CA VAL A 1 -8.07 3.09 3.57
C VAL A 1 -7.29 4.17 4.31
N VAL A 2 -6.16 3.80 4.85
CA VAL A 2 -5.21 4.75 5.45
C VAL A 2 -4.11 5.00 4.44
N VAL A 3 -3.77 6.27 4.22
CA VAL A 3 -2.67 6.67 3.34
C VAL A 3 -1.62 7.38 4.19
N ALA A 4 -0.37 6.99 4.03
CA ALA A 4 0.75 7.57 4.75
C ALA A 4 1.89 7.89 3.78
N LYS A 5 2.37 9.13 3.81
CA LYS A 5 3.46 9.57 2.95
C LYS A 5 4.63 10.03 3.81
N PRO A 6 5.75 9.30 3.81
CA PRO A 6 6.95 9.74 4.51
C PRO A 6 7.62 10.94 3.82
N GLU A 7 8.46 11.66 4.56
CA GLU A 7 9.16 12.82 4.04
C GLU A 7 10.45 12.41 3.33
N ILE A 8 10.30 11.70 2.20
CA ILE A 8 11.40 11.32 1.34
C ILE A 8 10.99 11.50 -0.12
N SER A 9 11.97 11.69 -0.99
CA SER A 9 11.75 11.71 -2.43
C SER A 9 12.35 10.45 -3.04
N VAL A 10 11.55 9.70 -3.77
CA VAL A 10 11.99 8.46 -4.42
C VAL A 10 12.10 8.71 -5.91
N SER A 11 13.28 8.44 -6.48
CA SER A 11 13.49 8.53 -7.91
C SER A 11 12.86 7.32 -8.61
N THR A 12 11.86 7.54 -9.42
CA THR A 12 11.23 6.49 -10.23
C THR A 12 12.25 5.82 -11.13
N LYS A 13 13.16 6.62 -11.71
CA LYS A 13 14.24 6.10 -12.55
C LYS A 13 15.13 5.12 -11.79
N TYR A 14 15.56 5.49 -10.58
CA TYR A 14 16.39 4.63 -9.72
C TYR A 14 15.69 3.29 -9.45
N VAL A 15 14.40 3.33 -9.12
CA VAL A 15 13.64 2.12 -8.80
C VAL A 15 13.60 1.18 -10.00
N TYR A 16 13.28 1.70 -11.18
CA TYR A 16 13.23 0.87 -12.39
C TYR A 16 14.60 0.35 -12.80
N GLU A 17 15.66 1.15 -12.67
CA GLU A 17 17.02 0.74 -13.01
C GLU A 17 17.54 -0.37 -12.10
N ASN A 18 17.07 -0.43 -10.86
CA ASN A 18 17.49 -1.44 -9.88
C ASN A 18 16.53 -2.62 -9.77
N LEU A 19 15.54 -2.69 -10.64
CA LEU A 19 14.65 -3.83 -10.74
C LEU A 19 15.35 -4.91 -11.58
N HIS A 20 15.79 -5.99 -10.91
CA HIS A 20 16.55 -7.05 -11.55
C HIS A 20 15.65 -8.12 -12.18
N ALA A 21 16.21 -8.85 -13.16
CA ALA A 21 15.47 -9.88 -13.90
C ALA A 21 14.85 -10.96 -13.01
N ASN A 22 15.48 -11.29 -11.89
CA ASN A 22 14.94 -12.29 -10.98
C ASN A 22 13.65 -11.83 -10.28
N GLU A 23 13.42 -10.53 -10.21
CA GLU A 23 12.19 -9.98 -9.63
C GLU A 23 11.04 -10.04 -10.64
N LEU A 24 11.36 -10.17 -11.92
CA LEU A 24 10.36 -10.40 -12.98
C LEU A 24 9.73 -11.78 -12.90
N LYS A 25 10.20 -12.64 -12.01
CA LYS A 25 9.57 -13.94 -11.72
C LYS A 25 8.25 -13.77 -10.97
N TYR A 26 8.05 -12.63 -10.34
CA TYR A 26 6.79 -12.31 -9.69
C TYR A 26 5.79 -11.82 -10.74
N HIS A 27 4.80 -12.65 -10.97
CA HIS A 27 3.68 -12.29 -11.83
C HIS A 27 2.46 -12.16 -10.94
N PRO A 28 1.95 -10.92 -10.73
CA PRO A 28 0.73 -10.74 -9.94
C PRO A 28 -0.41 -11.59 -10.51
N ASP A 29 -1.20 -12.16 -9.63
CA ASP A 29 -2.38 -12.93 -10.01
C ASP A 29 -3.51 -11.98 -10.43
N ILE A 30 -3.39 -11.44 -11.64
CA ILE A 30 -4.33 -10.44 -12.15
C ILE A 30 -5.73 -11.04 -12.35
N ASP A 31 -5.80 -12.25 -12.89
CA ASP A 31 -7.09 -12.91 -13.10
C ASP A 31 -7.81 -13.18 -11.78
N GLY A 32 -7.09 -13.67 -10.77
CA GLY A 32 -7.64 -13.87 -9.44
C GLY A 32 -8.06 -12.56 -8.78
N MET A 33 -7.30 -11.49 -9.00
CA MET A 33 -7.65 -10.17 -8.49
C MET A 33 -8.96 -9.65 -9.11
N VAL A 34 -9.10 -9.75 -10.42
CA VAL A 34 -10.32 -9.36 -11.12
C VAL A 34 -11.52 -10.15 -10.59
N GLU A 35 -11.37 -11.46 -10.40
CA GLU A 35 -12.41 -12.31 -9.85
C GLU A 35 -12.81 -11.88 -8.44
N ALA A 36 -11.83 -11.61 -7.57
CA ALA A 36 -12.08 -11.16 -6.20
C ALA A 36 -12.82 -9.82 -6.17
N ILE A 37 -12.47 -8.90 -7.06
CA ILE A 37 -13.14 -7.61 -7.17
C ILE A 37 -14.60 -7.81 -7.60
N ARG A 38 -14.85 -8.67 -8.60
CA ARG A 38 -16.20 -8.97 -9.07
C ARG A 38 -17.07 -9.56 -7.98
N LYS A 39 -16.50 -10.43 -7.15
CA LYS A 39 -17.22 -11.09 -6.06
C LYS A 39 -17.30 -10.23 -4.80
N LYS A 40 -16.70 -9.04 -4.82
CA LYS A 40 -16.58 -8.16 -3.65
C LYS A 40 -15.90 -8.86 -2.47
N ASP A 41 -14.94 -9.72 -2.78
CA ASP A 41 -14.15 -10.47 -1.79
C ASP A 41 -12.95 -9.66 -1.36
N LEU A 42 -13.10 -8.88 -0.28
CA LEU A 42 -12.02 -8.03 0.22
C LEU A 42 -10.79 -8.83 0.62
N ASP A 43 -10.96 -9.96 1.30
CA ASP A 43 -9.84 -10.81 1.69
C ASP A 43 -9.08 -11.32 0.47
N GLY A 44 -9.81 -11.71 -0.58
CA GLY A 44 -9.21 -12.15 -1.83
C GLY A 44 -8.41 -11.05 -2.52
N VAL A 45 -8.94 -9.82 -2.52
CA VAL A 45 -8.24 -8.65 -3.06
C VAL A 45 -6.95 -8.40 -2.27
N CYS A 46 -7.02 -8.36 -0.95
CA CYS A 46 -5.88 -8.07 -0.10
C CYS A 46 -4.79 -9.13 -0.22
N ARG A 47 -5.14 -10.40 -0.37
CA ARG A 47 -4.15 -11.48 -0.55
C ARG A 47 -3.40 -11.37 -1.87
N ARG A 48 -3.97 -10.71 -2.86
CA ARG A 48 -3.39 -10.60 -4.20
C ARG A 48 -2.70 -9.27 -4.45
N MET A 49 -2.68 -8.38 -3.45
CA MET A 49 -1.99 -7.10 -3.58
C MET A 49 -0.49 -7.30 -3.62
N GLU A 50 0.13 -6.86 -4.69
CA GLU A 50 1.57 -6.97 -4.89
C GLU A 50 2.10 -5.73 -5.60
N ASN A 51 3.30 -5.32 -5.23
CA ASN A 51 4.03 -4.26 -5.91
C ASN A 51 5.51 -4.64 -5.97
N VAL A 52 5.95 -5.14 -7.11
CA VAL A 52 7.34 -5.58 -7.29
C VAL A 52 8.35 -4.44 -7.08
N LEU A 53 7.98 -3.20 -7.36
CA LEU A 53 8.86 -2.04 -7.18
C LEU A 53 9.17 -1.79 -5.70
N GLU A 54 8.31 -2.26 -4.81
CA GLU A 54 8.46 -2.14 -3.38
C GLU A 54 9.76 -2.79 -2.86
N THR A 55 10.17 -3.89 -3.48
CA THR A 55 11.39 -4.59 -3.08
C THR A 55 12.63 -3.69 -3.21
N VAL A 56 12.69 -2.88 -4.25
CA VAL A 56 13.78 -1.92 -4.47
C VAL A 56 13.67 -0.75 -3.49
N THR A 57 12.48 -0.15 -3.40
CA THR A 57 12.27 1.05 -2.58
C THR A 57 12.45 0.77 -1.09
N GLU A 58 11.96 -0.36 -0.59
CA GLU A 58 12.12 -0.75 0.82
C GLU A 58 13.58 -0.94 1.19
N THR A 59 14.38 -1.49 0.29
CA THR A 59 15.80 -1.72 0.54
C THR A 59 16.55 -0.41 0.73
N LYS A 60 16.26 0.60 -0.09
CA LYS A 60 16.89 1.89 0.01
C LYS A 60 16.29 2.77 1.13
N TYR A 61 15.00 2.65 1.35
CA TYR A 61 14.26 3.46 2.31
C TYR A 61 13.49 2.58 3.30
N PRO A 62 14.13 2.13 4.38
CA PRO A 62 13.48 1.23 5.36
C PRO A 62 12.21 1.80 6.00
N VAL A 63 12.01 3.13 5.96
CA VAL A 63 10.79 3.75 6.49
C VAL A 63 9.52 3.18 5.84
N ILE A 64 9.62 2.72 4.59
CA ILE A 64 8.49 2.09 3.89
C ILE A 64 8.05 0.81 4.64
N SER A 65 9.00 -0.06 4.96
CA SER A 65 8.71 -1.28 5.73
C SER A 65 8.20 -0.97 7.12
N GLU A 66 8.73 0.06 7.78
CA GLU A 66 8.30 0.48 9.10
C GLU A 66 6.85 0.95 9.09
N LEU A 67 6.46 1.78 8.12
CA LEU A 67 5.08 2.24 7.98
C LEU A 67 4.12 1.08 7.68
N LYS A 68 4.51 0.18 6.81
CA LYS A 68 3.70 -1.01 6.51
C LYS A 68 3.48 -1.85 7.77
N LYS A 69 4.50 -2.03 8.57
CA LYS A 69 4.40 -2.78 9.82
C LYS A 69 3.45 -2.11 10.80
N ILE A 70 3.57 -0.80 10.98
CA ILE A 70 2.66 -0.05 11.88
C ILE A 70 1.22 -0.26 11.45
N LEU A 71 0.93 -0.14 10.15
CA LEU A 71 -0.41 -0.30 9.63
C LEU A 71 -0.94 -1.73 9.80
N LYS A 72 -0.11 -2.73 9.54
CA LYS A 72 -0.50 -4.14 9.75
C LYS A 72 -0.73 -4.47 11.22
N ASP A 73 0.14 -4.00 12.10
CA ASP A 73 0.01 -4.22 13.54
C ASP A 73 -1.26 -3.54 14.08
N ALA A 74 -1.72 -2.48 13.45
CA ALA A 74 -2.96 -1.80 13.82
C ALA A 74 -4.22 -2.49 13.28
N GLY A 75 -4.08 -3.59 12.55
CA GLY A 75 -5.19 -4.40 12.09
C GLY A 75 -5.56 -4.28 10.62
N ALA A 76 -4.65 -3.77 9.79
CA ALA A 76 -4.89 -3.70 8.35
C ALA A 76 -5.03 -5.09 7.73
N GLU A 77 -5.93 -5.23 6.78
CA GLU A 77 -6.06 -6.46 6.00
C GLU A 77 -4.83 -6.65 5.11
N ASN A 78 -4.29 -5.57 4.57
CA ASN A 78 -2.99 -5.55 3.92
C ASN A 78 -2.46 -4.13 3.85
N SER A 79 -1.17 -4.00 3.60
CA SER A 79 -0.49 -2.74 3.44
C SER A 79 0.49 -2.83 2.27
N LEU A 80 0.56 -1.79 1.46
CA LEU A 80 1.35 -1.81 0.24
C LEU A 80 1.87 -0.40 -0.10
N MET A 81 3.00 -0.35 -0.78
CA MET A 81 3.53 0.89 -1.33
C MET A 81 2.81 1.21 -2.65
N SER A 82 2.52 2.48 -2.89
CA SER A 82 1.90 2.94 -4.13
C SER A 82 2.96 3.28 -5.17
N GLY A 83 2.91 2.63 -6.32
CA GLY A 83 3.85 2.86 -7.42
C GLY A 83 5.30 2.65 -7.00
N SER A 84 6.18 3.58 -7.32
CA SER A 84 7.59 3.54 -6.92
C SER A 84 7.83 4.11 -5.51
N GLY A 85 6.79 4.54 -4.84
CA GLY A 85 6.81 5.17 -3.53
C GLY A 85 6.91 6.69 -3.61
N PRO A 86 7.03 7.35 -2.47
CA PRO A 86 7.15 6.79 -1.13
C PRO A 86 5.81 6.49 -0.44
N THR A 87 4.69 6.76 -1.06
CA THR A 87 3.38 6.60 -0.42
C THR A 87 3.06 5.15 -0.09
N VAL A 88 2.59 4.91 1.13
CA VAL A 88 2.14 3.60 1.61
C VAL A 88 0.65 3.72 1.91
N PHE A 89 -0.11 2.69 1.58
CA PHE A 89 -1.52 2.63 1.94
C PHE A 89 -1.86 1.30 2.59
N ALA A 90 -2.96 1.28 3.33
CA ALA A 90 -3.44 0.08 3.99
C ALA A 90 -4.96 0.02 3.93
N ILE A 91 -5.49 -1.19 3.82
CA ILE A 91 -6.92 -1.44 3.72
C ILE A 91 -7.43 -1.97 5.05
N PHE A 92 -8.51 -1.38 5.54
CA PHE A 92 -9.19 -1.79 6.77
C PHE A 92 -10.65 -2.08 6.49
N LYS A 93 -11.20 -3.08 7.17
CA LYS A 93 -12.63 -3.41 7.12
C LYS A 93 -13.46 -2.50 8.03
N GLU A 94 -12.86 -2.02 9.11
CA GLU A 94 -13.54 -1.23 10.13
C GLU A 94 -12.96 0.18 10.18
N GLU A 95 -13.82 1.19 10.11
CA GLU A 95 -13.42 2.60 10.19
C GLU A 95 -12.69 2.90 11.50
N GLU A 96 -13.14 2.33 12.59
CA GLU A 96 -12.53 2.53 13.91
C GLU A 96 -11.07 2.10 13.91
N LYS A 97 -10.76 0.94 13.34
CA LYS A 97 -9.39 0.45 13.24
C LYS A 97 -8.55 1.34 12.33
N ALA A 98 -9.14 1.82 11.24
CA ALA A 98 -8.46 2.75 10.33
C ALA A 98 -8.08 4.05 11.05
N ASN A 99 -8.97 4.59 11.86
CA ASN A 99 -8.71 5.81 12.62
C ASN A 99 -7.62 5.60 13.67
N MET A 100 -7.61 4.45 14.34
CA MET A 100 -6.58 4.09 15.31
C MET A 100 -5.22 3.93 14.62
N ALA A 101 -5.20 3.33 13.44
CA ALA A 101 -3.98 3.17 12.65
C ALA A 101 -3.42 4.53 12.20
N LEU A 102 -4.30 5.45 11.80
CA LEU A 102 -3.90 6.80 11.42
C LEU A 102 -3.20 7.49 12.59
N GLU A 103 -3.74 7.36 13.78
CA GLU A 103 -3.13 7.94 14.98
C GLU A 103 -1.78 7.32 15.29
N ALA A 104 -1.65 6.00 15.16
CA ALA A 104 -0.38 5.31 15.34
C ALA A 104 0.67 5.79 14.35
N VAL A 105 0.29 6.02 13.09
CA VAL A 105 1.18 6.56 12.07
C VAL A 105 1.63 7.98 12.45
N ARG A 106 0.70 8.82 12.87
CA ARG A 106 1.01 10.19 13.30
C ARG A 106 1.94 10.22 14.50
N ASN A 107 1.70 9.35 15.47
CA ASN A 107 2.53 9.26 16.68
C ASN A 107 3.93 8.74 16.38
N SER A 108 4.11 7.97 15.32
CA SER A 108 5.44 7.45 14.94
C SER A 108 6.37 8.54 14.41
N GLY A 109 5.82 9.63 13.89
CA GLY A 109 6.60 10.69 13.27
C GLY A 109 7.22 10.32 11.93
N LEU A 110 6.92 9.13 11.40
CA LEU A 110 7.52 8.65 10.15
C LEU A 110 6.86 9.20 8.89
N ALA A 111 5.62 9.67 8.99
CA ALA A 111 4.89 10.18 7.84
C ALA A 111 4.72 11.70 7.94
N LYS A 112 5.03 12.39 6.86
CA LYS A 112 4.79 13.84 6.74
C LYS A 112 3.32 14.13 6.55
N GLN A 113 2.63 13.29 5.78
CA GLN A 113 1.19 13.39 5.50
C GLN A 113 0.54 12.04 5.73
N SER A 114 -0.62 12.06 6.34
CA SER A 114 -1.41 10.85 6.55
C SER A 114 -2.88 11.21 6.65
N PHE A 115 -3.74 10.35 6.11
CA PHE A 115 -5.19 10.55 6.17
C PHE A 115 -5.93 9.23 5.98
N VAL A 116 -7.21 9.24 6.34
CA VAL A 116 -8.13 8.13 6.09
C VAL A 116 -9.08 8.52 4.96
N THR A 117 -9.32 7.60 4.06
CA THR A 117 -10.27 7.77 2.97
C THR A 117 -11.05 6.47 2.75
N VAL A 118 -12.00 6.50 1.85
CA VAL A 118 -12.81 5.33 1.48
C VAL A 118 -12.67 5.07 -0.01
N PHE A 119 -13.00 3.84 -0.41
CA PHE A 119 -13.05 3.51 -1.83
C PHE A 119 -14.14 4.33 -2.52
N ALA A 120 -13.80 4.84 -3.72
CA ALA A 120 -14.77 5.55 -4.54
C ALA A 120 -15.86 4.59 -4.99
N LYS A 121 -17.10 5.08 -5.01
CA LYS A 121 -18.22 4.32 -5.57
C LYS A 121 -18.09 4.32 -7.10
N GLU A 122 -18.56 3.27 -7.74
CA GLU A 122 -18.51 3.13 -9.20
C GLU A 122 -19.09 4.34 -9.93
N THR A 123 -20.19 4.88 -9.43
CA THR A 123 -20.84 6.07 -9.99
C THR A 123 -20.02 7.35 -9.88
N GLN A 124 -18.97 7.35 -9.08
CA GLN A 124 -18.07 8.49 -8.90
C GLN A 124 -16.88 8.45 -9.85
N VAL A 125 -16.73 7.38 -10.60
CA VAL A 125 -15.62 7.16 -11.53
C VAL A 125 -16.03 7.52 -12.97
N GLN A 126 -16.98 8.40 -13.13
CA GLN A 126 -17.39 8.88 -14.43
C GLN A 126 -16.44 9.96 -14.92
N VAL A 127 -15.93 9.77 -16.09
CA VAL A 127 -15.00 10.70 -16.72
C VAL A 127 -15.70 11.36 -17.90
#